data_dda2d06dd44bc12bbbb206f9b8df764f
#
_entry.id   dda2d06dd44bc12bbbb206f9b8df764f
#
_cell.length_a   1.000
_cell.length_b   1.000
_cell.length_c   1.000
_cell.angle_alpha   90.00
_cell.angle_beta   90.00
_cell.angle_gamma   90.00
#
_symmetry.space_group_name_H-M   'P 1'
#
loop_
_entity.id
_entity.type
_entity.pdbx_description
1 polymer ?
#
loop_
_entity_poly.entity_id
_entity_poly.type
_entity_poly.pdbx_seq_one_letter_code
_entity_poly.pdbx_strand_id
1 'polypeptide(L)'
;VKRNFAQARLLTINKKSKFRVEPKCPIYQKCGGCQIMHLRYDKQLEFKDDLIGQSLKKFKPAGYENYEIRHTLGMEVPYHYRAKLQFQTRSFKGNVKAGLFEEGSHRLVDIKDCLVQDELTQTIINRVTELLEKHHIPIYDERKIAGIRTVMIRKAKSSNQVQIIFITSRDIFLAPVIKALTAEFEEIKGIAVNYNHSKSSDIYGEKTEVIWGDADISEEVLDYRFSLSPRAFYQLNPEQTQVLYGQAVAALDVTENDHIIDAYCGVGTTGFAFADKVKSVRGMDIIPEAIADAKKNAQRMGFDNTHYEAGRAEEIIPKWYKEGYRADALIVDPPRTGLDDKLLDTILKYQPAKMVYVSCNTATLARDLVKLSKVYDVHYIQSVDMFPHTARTEAVVKLSKRDINHHIDLEINEDDLKDISVQKEATYSEIKDYVFRKFELKVSTLNIAQVKRKLGIIERENYNHSKKENQRVPNCPPKKEQAILDALSWFGMIE
;
A
#
# COMPACT_ATOMS: atom_id res chain seq x y z
N VAL A 1 -21.41 17.14 0.13
CA VAL A 1 -20.81 16.86 -1.18
C VAL A 1 -19.52 17.67 -1.30
N LYS A 2 -18.41 17.01 -1.65
CA LYS A 2 -17.13 17.66 -1.98
C LYS A 2 -16.86 17.50 -3.48
N ARG A 3 -15.82 18.19 -4.01
CA ARG A 3 -15.53 18.18 -5.46
C ARG A 3 -15.45 16.78 -6.07
N ASN A 4 -14.85 15.82 -5.35
CA ASN A 4 -14.56 14.49 -5.88
C ASN A 4 -15.31 13.35 -5.17
N PHE A 5 -16.05 13.63 -4.09
CA PHE A 5 -16.83 12.65 -3.34
C PHE A 5 -17.96 13.28 -2.52
N ALA A 6 -18.93 12.46 -2.16
CA ALA A 6 -19.99 12.81 -1.23
C ALA A 6 -19.95 11.86 -0.02
N GLN A 7 -20.22 12.40 1.16
CA GLN A 7 -20.49 11.59 2.35
C GLN A 7 -22.01 11.53 2.55
N ALA A 8 -22.52 10.35 2.81
CA ALA A 8 -23.92 10.12 3.12
C ALA A 8 -24.02 9.30 4.41
N ARG A 9 -25.07 9.60 5.22
CA ARG A 9 -25.42 8.83 6.39
C ARG A 9 -26.62 7.97 6.06
N LEU A 10 -26.50 6.65 6.32
CA LEU A 10 -27.62 5.75 6.20
C LEU A 10 -28.64 6.09 7.31
N LEU A 11 -29.87 6.43 6.93
CA LEU A 11 -30.97 6.73 7.87
C LEU A 11 -31.83 5.49 8.10
N THR A 12 -32.28 4.85 7.00
CA THR A 12 -33.19 3.70 7.03
C THR A 12 -32.84 2.71 5.93
N ILE A 13 -33.15 1.45 6.16
CA ILE A 13 -33.07 0.38 5.15
C ILE A 13 -34.48 -0.06 4.82
N ASN A 14 -35.01 0.42 3.69
CA ASN A 14 -36.37 0.10 3.26
C ASN A 14 -36.52 -1.36 2.85
N LYS A 15 -35.47 -1.92 2.18
CA LYS A 15 -35.44 -3.34 1.76
C LYS A 15 -34.06 -3.91 2.11
N LYS A 16 -34.06 -4.87 3.04
CA LYS A 16 -32.83 -5.60 3.41
C LYS A 16 -32.41 -6.54 2.29
N SER A 17 -31.13 -6.58 1.96
CA SER A 17 -30.55 -7.63 1.10
C SER A 17 -30.73 -9.00 1.78
N LYS A 18 -30.96 -10.05 0.99
CA LYS A 18 -30.96 -11.44 1.46
C LYS A 18 -29.63 -11.92 2.02
N PHE A 19 -28.56 -11.19 1.74
CA PHE A 19 -27.21 -11.48 2.21
C PHE A 19 -26.85 -10.72 3.49
N ARG A 20 -27.75 -9.86 3.97
CA ARG A 20 -27.54 -9.13 5.22
C ARG A 20 -27.75 -10.05 6.39
N VAL A 21 -26.80 -10.02 7.33
CA VAL A 21 -26.84 -10.74 8.60
C VAL A 21 -26.78 -9.75 9.76
N GLU A 22 -27.24 -10.18 10.94
CA GLU A 22 -27.04 -9.39 12.15
C GLU A 22 -25.58 -9.54 12.61
N PRO A 23 -24.84 -8.43 12.81
CA PRO A 23 -23.48 -8.49 13.31
C PRO A 23 -23.42 -9.11 14.69
N LYS A 24 -22.58 -10.12 14.89
CA LYS A 24 -22.39 -10.74 16.21
C LYS A 24 -21.75 -9.81 17.24
N CYS A 25 -21.03 -8.77 16.80
CA CYS A 25 -20.36 -7.82 17.68
C CYS A 25 -21.36 -6.79 18.22
N PRO A 26 -21.56 -6.69 19.56
CA PRO A 26 -22.56 -5.79 20.16
C PRO A 26 -22.20 -4.30 19.99
N ILE A 27 -20.93 -3.98 19.75
CA ILE A 27 -20.45 -2.61 19.57
C ILE A 27 -20.18 -2.26 18.10
N TYR A 28 -20.59 -3.13 17.15
CA TYR A 28 -20.30 -2.97 15.71
C TYR A 28 -20.66 -1.58 15.16
N GLN A 29 -21.80 -1.02 15.58
CA GLN A 29 -22.24 0.29 15.08
C GLN A 29 -21.48 1.48 15.66
N LYS A 30 -20.72 1.28 16.75
CA LYS A 30 -19.96 2.33 17.43
C LYS A 30 -18.46 2.23 17.15
N CYS A 31 -17.96 0.99 17.07
CA CYS A 31 -16.56 0.73 16.85
C CYS A 31 -16.22 0.84 15.34
N GLY A 32 -15.23 1.65 14.99
CA GLY A 32 -14.75 1.79 13.61
C GLY A 32 -13.87 0.64 13.11
N GLY A 33 -13.74 -0.47 13.87
CA GLY A 33 -12.83 -1.57 13.55
C GLY A 33 -13.28 -2.46 12.39
N CYS A 34 -14.61 -2.65 12.24
CA CYS A 34 -15.21 -3.52 11.21
C CYS A 34 -16.26 -2.75 10.42
N GLN A 35 -16.27 -2.88 9.09
CA GLN A 35 -17.20 -2.13 8.22
C GLN A 35 -18.29 -3.01 7.60
N ILE A 36 -18.02 -4.31 7.38
CA ILE A 36 -18.89 -5.20 6.59
C ILE A 36 -19.31 -6.48 7.35
N MET A 37 -19.23 -6.52 8.68
CA MET A 37 -19.70 -7.66 9.49
C MET A 37 -21.21 -7.93 9.33
N HIS A 38 -21.97 -6.95 8.85
CA HIS A 38 -23.39 -7.08 8.53
C HIS A 38 -23.67 -7.79 7.19
N LEU A 39 -22.62 -8.20 6.48
CA LEU A 39 -22.70 -8.96 5.24
C LEU A 39 -22.27 -10.41 5.50
N ARG A 40 -22.98 -11.39 4.96
CA ARG A 40 -22.63 -12.81 5.05
C ARG A 40 -21.21 -13.03 4.50
N TYR A 41 -20.43 -13.90 5.13
CA TYR A 41 -18.98 -13.96 4.90
C TYR A 41 -18.59 -14.27 3.45
N ASP A 42 -19.28 -15.23 2.80
CA ASP A 42 -19.08 -15.51 1.37
C ASP A 42 -19.27 -14.25 0.49
N LYS A 43 -20.22 -13.39 0.87
CA LYS A 43 -20.47 -12.13 0.16
C LYS A 43 -19.48 -11.01 0.53
N GLN A 44 -18.79 -11.13 1.66
CA GLN A 44 -17.65 -10.27 1.95
C GLN A 44 -16.48 -10.58 0.99
N LEU A 45 -16.26 -11.84 0.64
CA LEU A 45 -15.21 -12.24 -0.30
C LEU A 45 -15.53 -11.73 -1.72
N GLU A 46 -16.76 -11.94 -2.20
CA GLU A 46 -17.22 -11.38 -3.49
C GLU A 46 -17.10 -9.83 -3.52
N PHE A 47 -17.44 -9.16 -2.42
CA PHE A 47 -17.30 -7.71 -2.32
C PHE A 47 -15.82 -7.27 -2.48
N LYS A 48 -14.87 -8.05 -1.99
CA LYS A 48 -13.44 -7.77 -2.14
C LYS A 48 -12.96 -7.97 -3.58
N ASP A 49 -13.49 -8.97 -4.29
CA ASP A 49 -13.28 -9.15 -5.73
C ASP A 49 -13.81 -7.93 -6.51
N ASP A 50 -15.02 -7.48 -6.17
CA ASP A 50 -15.64 -6.30 -6.79
C ASP A 50 -14.83 -5.01 -6.58
N LEU A 51 -14.21 -4.83 -5.41
CA LEU A 51 -13.36 -3.65 -5.15
C LEU A 51 -12.16 -3.59 -6.11
N ILE A 52 -11.56 -4.74 -6.43
CA ILE A 52 -10.47 -4.82 -7.42
C ILE A 52 -11.02 -4.42 -8.80
N GLY A 53 -12.11 -5.06 -9.23
CA GLY A 53 -12.74 -4.78 -10.52
C GLY A 53 -13.15 -3.31 -10.69
N GLN A 54 -13.72 -2.70 -9.64
CA GLN A 54 -14.08 -1.28 -9.65
C GLN A 54 -12.85 -0.37 -9.75
N SER A 55 -11.75 -0.71 -9.06
CA SER A 55 -10.51 0.04 -9.13
C SER A 55 -9.90 -0.02 -10.53
N LEU A 56 -9.85 -1.20 -11.14
CA LEU A 56 -9.38 -1.39 -12.52
C LEU A 56 -10.24 -0.61 -13.53
N LYS A 57 -11.56 -0.68 -13.43
CA LYS A 57 -12.49 0.10 -14.28
C LYS A 57 -12.29 1.61 -14.14
N LYS A 58 -11.92 2.09 -12.95
CA LYS A 58 -11.67 3.51 -12.69
C LYS A 58 -10.35 4.00 -13.31
N PHE A 59 -9.27 3.24 -13.17
CA PHE A 59 -7.93 3.66 -13.59
C PHE A 59 -7.54 3.17 -14.99
N LYS A 60 -8.17 2.09 -15.48
CA LYS A 60 -8.01 1.53 -16.82
C LYS A 60 -6.55 1.25 -17.23
N PRO A 61 -5.81 0.39 -16.49
CA PRO A 61 -4.51 -0.08 -16.98
C PRO A 61 -4.68 -0.76 -18.35
N ALA A 62 -3.62 -0.82 -19.15
CA ALA A 62 -3.71 -1.44 -20.48
C ALA A 62 -4.12 -2.91 -20.40
N GLY A 63 -5.18 -3.30 -21.10
CA GLY A 63 -5.68 -4.68 -21.15
C GLY A 63 -6.46 -5.12 -19.89
N TYR A 64 -6.85 -4.19 -19.01
CA TYR A 64 -7.49 -4.51 -17.73
C TYR A 64 -8.78 -5.33 -17.84
N GLU A 65 -9.47 -5.26 -18.96
CA GLU A 65 -10.71 -6.02 -19.22
C GLU A 65 -10.46 -7.52 -19.31
N ASN A 66 -9.21 -7.92 -19.60
CA ASN A 66 -8.79 -9.30 -19.75
C ASN A 66 -8.01 -9.83 -18.54
N TYR A 67 -7.82 -9.02 -17.47
CA TYR A 67 -7.11 -9.50 -16.29
C TYR A 67 -7.94 -10.58 -15.58
N GLU A 68 -7.31 -11.71 -15.29
CA GLU A 68 -7.92 -12.77 -14.45
C GLU A 68 -7.97 -12.27 -12.99
N ILE A 69 -9.17 -11.94 -12.50
CA ILE A 69 -9.41 -11.65 -11.09
C ILE A 69 -9.89 -12.95 -10.45
N ARG A 70 -9.04 -13.55 -9.62
CA ARG A 70 -9.34 -14.77 -8.91
C ARG A 70 -10.16 -14.49 -7.66
N HIS A 71 -11.04 -15.43 -7.30
CA HIS A 71 -11.87 -15.29 -6.10
C HIS A 71 -11.01 -15.13 -4.84
N THR A 72 -11.43 -14.24 -3.94
CA THR A 72 -10.72 -13.93 -2.69
C THR A 72 -10.58 -15.17 -1.80
N LEU A 73 -9.35 -15.49 -1.42
CA LEU A 73 -9.07 -16.58 -0.48
C LEU A 73 -9.46 -16.14 0.94
N GLY A 74 -10.53 -16.74 1.46
CA GLY A 74 -11.07 -16.44 2.78
C GLY A 74 -10.50 -17.32 3.88
N MET A 75 -10.99 -17.10 5.11
CA MET A 75 -10.72 -17.95 6.28
C MET A 75 -11.88 -18.91 6.53
N GLU A 76 -11.58 -20.07 7.05
CA GLU A 76 -12.61 -20.99 7.53
C GLU A 76 -13.34 -20.42 8.75
N VAL A 77 -12.57 -19.88 9.71
CA VAL A 77 -13.07 -19.20 10.90
C VAL A 77 -12.61 -17.74 10.89
N PRO A 78 -13.45 -16.79 10.39
CA PRO A 78 -13.06 -15.39 10.21
C PRO A 78 -13.13 -14.55 11.50
N TYR A 79 -12.85 -15.16 12.65
CA TYR A 79 -12.88 -14.56 13.97
C TYR A 79 -11.54 -14.84 14.70
N HIS A 80 -11.24 -14.03 15.73
CA HIS A 80 -10.06 -14.16 16.59
C HIS A 80 -8.71 -14.28 15.86
N TYR A 81 -8.66 -13.77 14.62
CA TYR A 81 -7.52 -13.89 13.73
C TYR A 81 -6.41 -12.85 13.99
N ARG A 82 -6.77 -11.75 14.66
CA ARG A 82 -5.88 -10.59 14.78
C ARG A 82 -4.92 -10.76 15.94
N ALA A 83 -3.69 -11.18 15.64
CA ALA A 83 -2.65 -11.51 16.62
C ALA A 83 -1.95 -10.28 17.23
N LYS A 84 -2.23 -9.06 16.75
CA LYS A 84 -1.70 -7.81 17.29
C LYS A 84 -2.83 -6.87 17.65
N LEU A 85 -3.01 -6.67 18.94
CA LEU A 85 -3.89 -5.67 19.52
C LEU A 85 -3.13 -4.36 19.72
N GLN A 86 -3.78 -3.24 19.42
CA GLN A 86 -3.23 -1.90 19.63
C GLN A 86 -4.37 -0.99 20.06
N PHE A 87 -4.54 -0.84 21.38
CA PHE A 87 -5.61 -0.06 21.95
C PHE A 87 -5.11 1.24 22.58
N GLN A 88 -5.82 2.32 22.26
CA GLN A 88 -5.66 3.59 22.95
C GLN A 88 -6.19 3.46 24.36
N THR A 89 -5.56 4.15 25.33
CA THR A 89 -6.01 4.19 26.72
C THR A 89 -6.53 5.56 27.07
N ARG A 90 -7.58 5.61 27.90
CA ARG A 90 -8.13 6.85 28.50
C ARG A 90 -8.58 6.58 29.91
N SER A 91 -8.45 7.57 30.79
CA SER A 91 -9.05 7.53 32.11
C SER A 91 -10.36 8.33 32.14
N PHE A 92 -11.41 7.73 32.65
CA PHE A 92 -12.70 8.38 32.82
C PHE A 92 -13.21 8.16 34.25
N LYS A 93 -13.26 9.22 35.05
CA LYS A 93 -13.70 9.18 36.48
C LYS A 93 -12.92 8.12 37.30
N GLY A 94 -11.60 7.97 37.04
CA GLY A 94 -10.75 7.01 37.73
C GLY A 94 -10.67 5.63 37.04
N ASN A 95 -11.64 5.25 36.21
CA ASN A 95 -11.63 3.96 35.51
C ASN A 95 -10.74 4.06 34.26
N VAL A 96 -9.90 3.07 34.05
CA VAL A 96 -9.06 2.96 32.86
C VAL A 96 -9.81 2.19 31.78
N LYS A 97 -9.91 2.78 30.60
CA LYS A 97 -10.52 2.19 29.41
C LYS A 97 -9.49 2.00 28.31
N ALA A 98 -9.64 0.92 27.55
CA ALA A 98 -8.82 0.64 26.39
C ALA A 98 -9.70 0.25 25.20
N GLY A 99 -9.29 0.71 23.98
CA GLY A 99 -10.04 0.38 22.77
C GLY A 99 -9.65 1.22 21.56
N LEU A 100 -10.58 1.36 20.65
CA LEU A 100 -10.44 2.12 19.42
C LEU A 100 -11.28 3.40 19.45
N PHE A 101 -10.93 4.37 18.63
CA PHE A 101 -11.78 5.53 18.44
C PHE A 101 -12.98 5.20 17.54
N GLU A 102 -14.12 5.78 17.87
CA GLU A 102 -15.30 5.80 17.02
C GLU A 102 -14.93 6.46 15.68
N GLU A 103 -15.46 5.93 14.60
CA GLU A 103 -15.12 6.40 13.25
C GLU A 103 -15.34 7.93 13.10
N GLY A 104 -14.32 8.60 12.58
CA GLY A 104 -14.34 10.05 12.38
C GLY A 104 -14.32 10.90 13.65
N SER A 105 -13.99 10.32 14.82
CA SER A 105 -13.95 11.02 16.10
C SER A 105 -12.74 10.62 16.95
N HIS A 106 -12.48 11.37 18.04
CA HIS A 106 -11.52 11.04 19.10
C HIS A 106 -12.19 10.42 20.34
N ARG A 107 -13.46 10.00 20.21
CA ARG A 107 -14.18 9.37 21.32
C ARG A 107 -13.79 7.89 21.40
N LEU A 108 -13.20 7.49 22.52
CA LEU A 108 -12.78 6.11 22.75
C LEU A 108 -14.01 5.21 22.96
N VAL A 109 -14.08 4.13 22.21
CA VAL A 109 -14.97 3.00 22.46
C VAL A 109 -14.21 2.00 23.31
N ASP A 110 -14.66 1.80 24.55
CA ASP A 110 -14.09 0.79 25.45
C ASP A 110 -14.42 -0.61 24.93
N ILE A 111 -13.39 -1.44 24.73
CA ILE A 111 -13.53 -2.76 24.12
C ILE A 111 -13.09 -3.83 25.10
N LYS A 112 -14.06 -4.48 25.72
CA LYS A 112 -13.84 -5.58 26.68
C LYS A 112 -13.89 -6.96 26.03
N ASP A 113 -14.56 -7.05 24.87
CA ASP A 113 -14.65 -8.24 24.05
C ASP A 113 -14.65 -7.85 22.57
N CYS A 114 -13.75 -8.43 21.82
CA CYS A 114 -13.58 -8.15 20.40
C CYS A 114 -13.47 -9.44 19.60
N LEU A 115 -14.49 -9.74 18.81
CA LEU A 115 -14.57 -10.98 18.03
C LEU A 115 -13.47 -11.15 16.97
N VAL A 116 -12.71 -10.11 16.63
CA VAL A 116 -11.62 -10.22 15.64
C VAL A 116 -10.24 -10.25 16.28
N GLN A 117 -10.08 -9.81 17.54
CA GLN A 117 -8.83 -9.92 18.27
C GLN A 117 -8.61 -11.36 18.77
N ASP A 118 -7.36 -11.80 18.83
CA ASP A 118 -6.99 -13.03 19.52
C ASP A 118 -7.45 -12.99 20.97
N GLU A 119 -8.04 -14.08 21.47
CA GLU A 119 -8.67 -14.16 22.79
C GLU A 119 -7.69 -13.90 23.93
N LEU A 120 -6.45 -14.40 23.82
CA LEU A 120 -5.43 -14.18 24.84
C LEU A 120 -5.01 -12.71 24.88
N THR A 121 -4.80 -12.08 23.72
CA THR A 121 -4.45 -10.64 23.68
C THR A 121 -5.58 -9.77 24.25
N GLN A 122 -6.84 -10.16 24.02
CA GLN A 122 -8.01 -9.48 24.60
C GLN A 122 -8.07 -9.68 26.14
N THR A 123 -7.81 -10.89 26.63
CA THR A 123 -7.75 -11.20 28.06
C THR A 123 -6.66 -10.38 28.74
N ILE A 124 -5.47 -10.35 28.15
CA ILE A 124 -4.33 -9.61 28.70
C ILE A 124 -4.62 -8.11 28.74
N ILE A 125 -5.20 -7.49 27.68
CA ILE A 125 -5.49 -6.04 27.72
C ILE A 125 -6.54 -5.68 28.77
N ASN A 126 -7.53 -6.53 28.99
CA ASN A 126 -8.52 -6.33 30.06
C ASN A 126 -7.80 -6.34 31.43
N ARG A 127 -6.92 -7.32 31.65
CA ARG A 127 -6.14 -7.37 32.87
C ARG A 127 -5.16 -6.22 33.03
N VAL A 128 -4.51 -5.79 31.95
CA VAL A 128 -3.68 -4.57 31.94
C VAL A 128 -4.48 -3.37 32.42
N THR A 129 -5.69 -3.14 31.89
CA THR A 129 -6.52 -1.97 32.29
C THR A 129 -6.89 -2.01 33.79
N GLU A 130 -7.24 -3.19 34.33
CA GLU A 130 -7.51 -3.37 35.76
C GLU A 130 -6.27 -3.07 36.64
N LEU A 131 -5.10 -3.55 36.22
CA LEU A 131 -3.87 -3.31 36.97
C LEU A 131 -3.41 -1.85 36.90
N LEU A 132 -3.56 -1.19 35.73
CA LEU A 132 -3.28 0.24 35.58
C LEU A 132 -4.17 1.08 36.50
N GLU A 133 -5.46 0.70 36.65
CA GLU A 133 -6.40 1.34 37.56
C GLU A 133 -6.03 1.07 39.02
N LYS A 134 -5.85 -0.21 39.40
CA LYS A 134 -5.51 -0.64 40.75
C LYS A 134 -4.25 0.03 41.29
N HIS A 135 -3.23 0.21 40.46
CA HIS A 135 -1.96 0.81 40.86
C HIS A 135 -1.88 2.30 40.57
N HIS A 136 -3.00 2.96 40.21
CA HIS A 136 -3.10 4.38 39.92
C HIS A 136 -2.07 4.87 38.89
N ILE A 137 -1.77 4.03 37.88
CA ILE A 137 -0.82 4.35 36.83
C ILE A 137 -1.35 5.52 35.99
N PRO A 138 -0.53 6.57 35.74
CA PRO A 138 -0.95 7.72 34.96
C PRO A 138 -1.31 7.34 33.53
N ILE A 139 -2.51 7.73 33.10
CA ILE A 139 -3.03 7.55 31.75
C ILE A 139 -2.99 8.88 31.00
N TYR A 140 -2.61 8.83 29.75
CA TYR A 140 -2.53 10.00 28.87
C TYR A 140 -3.84 10.76 28.80
N ASP A 141 -3.74 12.06 29.04
CA ASP A 141 -4.83 13.04 28.85
C ASP A 141 -4.31 14.11 27.87
N GLU A 142 -5.07 14.40 26.83
CA GLU A 142 -4.73 15.42 25.83
C GLU A 142 -4.43 16.80 26.44
N ARG A 143 -4.99 17.09 27.62
CA ARG A 143 -4.77 18.34 28.35
C ARG A 143 -3.46 18.36 29.15
N LYS A 144 -3.02 17.20 29.65
CA LYS A 144 -1.87 17.09 30.58
C LYS A 144 -0.64 16.41 29.95
N ILE A 145 -0.76 15.79 28.82
CA ILE A 145 0.32 15.11 28.08
C ILE A 145 1.24 14.30 29.02
N ALA A 146 0.66 13.40 29.83
CA ALA A 146 1.46 12.58 30.74
C ALA A 146 0.76 11.25 31.02
N GLY A 147 1.45 10.14 30.70
CA GLY A 147 0.93 8.82 31.00
C GLY A 147 0.96 7.85 29.83
N ILE A 148 0.38 6.68 30.03
CA ILE A 148 0.25 5.65 28.99
C ILE A 148 -0.80 6.11 27.97
N ARG A 149 -0.41 6.12 26.70
CA ARG A 149 -1.26 6.53 25.56
C ARG A 149 -1.91 5.33 24.89
N THR A 150 -1.11 4.29 24.71
CA THR A 150 -1.47 3.10 23.93
C THR A 150 -0.85 1.89 24.58
N VAL A 151 -1.56 0.79 24.60
CA VAL A 151 -1.00 -0.52 24.90
C VAL A 151 -1.06 -1.36 23.63
N MET A 152 0.08 -1.92 23.28
CA MET A 152 0.18 -2.87 22.19
C MET A 152 0.49 -4.24 22.76
N ILE A 153 -0.23 -5.26 22.32
CA ILE A 153 -0.01 -6.64 22.68
C ILE A 153 0.12 -7.43 21.37
N ARG A 154 1.21 -8.13 21.22
CA ARG A 154 1.46 -9.02 20.07
C ARG A 154 1.60 -10.43 20.56
N LYS A 155 0.89 -11.34 19.94
CA LYS A 155 1.03 -12.77 20.13
C LYS A 155 1.66 -13.40 18.88
N ALA A 156 2.73 -14.14 19.05
CA ALA A 156 3.23 -15.03 18.03
C ALA A 156 2.39 -16.31 18.07
N LYS A 157 1.76 -16.67 16.95
CA LYS A 157 0.82 -17.79 16.90
C LYS A 157 1.54 -19.14 16.99
N SER A 158 2.68 -19.26 16.31
CA SER A 158 3.45 -20.51 16.26
C SER A 158 4.08 -20.88 17.60
N SER A 159 4.59 -19.89 18.34
CA SER A 159 5.27 -20.11 19.63
C SER A 159 4.40 -19.84 20.85
N ASN A 160 3.19 -19.32 20.68
CA ASN A 160 2.29 -18.82 21.73
C ASN A 160 2.91 -17.73 22.63
N GLN A 161 4.02 -17.11 22.20
CA GLN A 161 4.71 -16.06 22.95
C GLN A 161 4.00 -14.71 22.79
N VAL A 162 3.91 -13.97 23.90
CA VAL A 162 3.29 -12.65 23.95
C VAL A 162 4.33 -11.57 24.29
N GLN A 163 4.25 -10.46 23.57
CA GLN A 163 5.02 -9.26 23.81
C GLN A 163 4.06 -8.10 24.09
N ILE A 164 4.33 -7.35 25.18
CA ILE A 164 3.55 -6.18 25.56
C ILE A 164 4.41 -4.93 25.40
N ILE A 165 3.86 -3.89 24.80
CA ILE A 165 4.53 -2.60 24.64
C ILE A 165 3.63 -1.50 25.19
N PHE A 166 4.10 -0.81 26.23
CA PHE A 166 3.45 0.38 26.77
C PHE A 166 4.00 1.60 26.05
N ILE A 167 3.15 2.33 25.33
CA ILE A 167 3.54 3.60 24.70
C ILE A 167 3.15 4.74 25.63
N THR A 168 4.15 5.48 26.11
CA THR A 168 4.00 6.52 27.14
C THR A 168 4.66 7.82 26.72
N SER A 169 4.19 8.93 27.30
CA SER A 169 4.78 10.27 27.12
C SER A 169 5.76 10.67 28.23
N ARG A 170 6.02 9.80 29.21
CA ARG A 170 6.97 10.00 30.31
C ARG A 170 7.39 8.69 30.93
N ASP A 171 8.41 8.73 31.79
CA ASP A 171 8.76 7.59 32.64
C ASP A 171 7.63 7.25 33.59
N ILE A 172 7.32 5.97 33.70
CA ILE A 172 6.28 5.41 34.54
C ILE A 172 6.79 4.17 35.25
N PHE A 173 6.54 4.11 36.56
CA PHE A 173 6.85 2.95 37.36
C PHE A 173 5.82 1.85 37.15
N LEU A 174 6.20 0.79 36.41
CA LEU A 174 5.32 -0.32 36.02
C LEU A 174 5.62 -1.63 36.79
N ALA A 175 6.56 -1.67 37.71
CA ALA A 175 6.97 -2.91 38.37
C ALA A 175 5.83 -3.71 39.01
N PRO A 176 4.83 -3.11 39.71
CA PRO A 176 3.69 -3.86 40.24
C PRO A 176 2.80 -4.49 39.16
N VAL A 177 2.62 -3.77 38.03
CA VAL A 177 1.84 -4.23 36.88
C VAL A 177 2.56 -5.40 36.19
N ILE A 178 3.87 -5.27 35.96
CA ILE A 178 4.71 -6.31 35.38
C ILE A 178 4.67 -7.58 36.23
N LYS A 179 4.92 -7.45 37.53
CA LYS A 179 4.91 -8.58 38.47
C LYS A 179 3.59 -9.35 38.44
N ALA A 180 2.46 -8.64 38.38
CA ALA A 180 1.15 -9.29 38.35
C ALA A 180 0.92 -9.98 36.99
N LEU A 181 1.21 -9.31 35.87
CA LEU A 181 1.01 -9.87 34.54
C LEU A 181 1.86 -11.11 34.31
N THR A 182 3.13 -11.08 34.69
CA THR A 182 4.07 -12.22 34.46
C THR A 182 3.84 -13.38 35.42
N ALA A 183 3.14 -13.18 36.53
CA ALA A 183 2.69 -14.24 37.43
C ALA A 183 1.39 -14.91 36.93
N GLU A 184 0.56 -14.20 36.16
CA GLU A 184 -0.74 -14.68 35.70
C GLU A 184 -0.69 -15.27 34.28
N PHE A 185 0.23 -14.81 33.43
CA PHE A 185 0.33 -15.19 32.00
C PHE A 185 1.75 -15.67 31.68
N GLU A 186 1.93 -16.96 31.61
CA GLU A 186 3.24 -17.59 31.28
C GLU A 186 3.68 -17.35 29.84
N GLU A 187 2.71 -17.00 28.95
CA GLU A 187 2.97 -16.70 27.54
C GLU A 187 3.71 -15.35 27.35
N ILE A 188 3.68 -14.47 28.35
CA ILE A 188 4.37 -13.18 28.27
C ILE A 188 5.88 -13.42 28.25
N LYS A 189 6.51 -13.18 27.10
CA LYS A 189 7.93 -13.35 26.89
C LYS A 189 8.73 -12.08 27.16
N GLY A 190 8.15 -10.93 26.84
CA GLY A 190 8.80 -9.65 27.06
C GLY A 190 7.84 -8.49 27.18
N ILE A 191 8.26 -7.49 27.96
CA ILE A 191 7.55 -6.24 28.15
C ILE A 191 8.49 -5.08 27.85
N ALA A 192 8.05 -4.16 26.97
CA ALA A 192 8.81 -2.98 26.59
C ALA A 192 8.01 -1.69 26.86
N VAL A 193 8.75 -0.60 26.96
CA VAL A 193 8.20 0.77 26.97
C VAL A 193 8.72 1.50 25.74
N ASN A 194 7.85 2.20 25.05
CA ASN A 194 8.19 3.12 24.00
C ASN A 194 7.83 4.56 24.44
N TYR A 195 8.79 5.47 24.32
CA TYR A 195 8.64 6.85 24.73
C TYR A 195 8.22 7.72 23.55
N ASN A 196 6.95 8.13 23.53
CA ASN A 196 6.40 9.02 22.52
C ASN A 196 5.93 10.35 23.16
N HIS A 197 6.79 11.37 23.05
CA HIS A 197 6.52 12.73 23.52
C HIS A 197 5.79 13.60 22.48
N SER A 198 5.64 13.09 21.24
CA SER A 198 5.03 13.82 20.15
C SER A 198 3.52 13.97 20.32
N LYS A 199 2.97 15.05 19.78
CA LYS A 199 1.51 15.24 19.60
C LYS A 199 1.03 14.73 18.23
N SER A 200 1.93 14.17 17.43
CA SER A 200 1.58 13.60 16.12
C SER A 200 0.68 12.36 16.25
N SER A 201 0.14 11.91 15.14
CA SER A 201 -0.63 10.66 15.05
C SER A 201 0.25 9.41 15.10
N ASP A 202 1.58 9.57 15.12
CA ASP A 202 2.51 8.47 15.19
C ASP A 202 2.37 7.75 16.54
N ILE A 203 2.36 6.43 16.47
CA ILE A 203 2.17 5.60 17.65
C ILE A 203 3.47 5.49 18.42
N TYR A 204 4.54 5.15 17.72
CA TYR A 204 5.85 5.00 18.30
C TYR A 204 6.62 6.33 18.34
N GLY A 205 7.30 6.56 19.46
CA GLY A 205 8.42 7.50 19.52
C GLY A 205 9.74 6.82 19.14
N GLU A 206 10.82 7.56 19.25
CA GLU A 206 12.14 7.10 18.81
C GLU A 206 12.73 5.99 19.70
N LYS A 207 12.55 6.11 21.01
CA LYS A 207 13.19 5.23 22.01
C LYS A 207 12.25 4.12 22.47
N THR A 208 12.74 2.88 22.40
CA THR A 208 12.08 1.70 22.96
C THR A 208 13.03 0.98 23.91
N GLU A 209 12.58 0.64 25.11
CA GLU A 209 13.35 -0.06 26.14
C GLU A 209 12.62 -1.33 26.56
N VAL A 210 13.32 -2.44 26.60
CA VAL A 210 12.82 -3.67 27.20
C VAL A 210 12.99 -3.55 28.72
N ILE A 211 11.90 -3.65 29.44
CA ILE A 211 11.87 -3.46 30.91
C ILE A 211 11.65 -4.76 31.67
N TRP A 212 11.30 -5.85 30.97
CA TRP A 212 11.20 -7.21 31.52
C TRP A 212 11.29 -8.27 30.42
N GLY A 213 11.94 -9.40 30.71
CA GLY A 213 12.03 -10.55 29.83
C GLY A 213 12.88 -10.33 28.59
N ASP A 214 12.55 -11.05 27.52
CA ASP A 214 13.26 -10.97 26.24
C ASP A 214 12.66 -9.89 25.33
N ALA A 215 13.53 -9.24 24.56
CA ALA A 215 13.12 -8.23 23.59
C ALA A 215 12.23 -8.82 22.48
N ASP A 216 12.54 -10.02 22.04
CA ASP A 216 12.03 -10.61 20.81
C ASP A 216 11.09 -11.79 21.11
N ILE A 217 10.06 -11.93 20.30
CA ILE A 217 9.21 -13.13 20.22
C ILE A 217 9.47 -13.88 18.93
N SER A 218 9.25 -15.19 18.92
CA SER A 218 9.51 -16.07 17.79
C SER A 218 8.20 -16.41 17.07
N GLU A 219 8.12 -16.13 15.78
CA GLU A 219 6.99 -16.48 14.91
C GLU A 219 7.48 -17.30 13.70
N GLU A 220 6.59 -18.09 13.11
CA GLU A 220 6.92 -18.95 11.98
C GLU A 220 6.01 -18.66 10.79
N VAL A 221 6.59 -18.50 9.61
CA VAL A 221 5.89 -18.26 8.34
C VAL A 221 6.57 -19.08 7.24
N LEU A 222 5.81 -19.86 6.48
CA LEU A 222 6.31 -20.69 5.39
C LEU A 222 7.54 -21.52 5.79
N ASP A 223 7.46 -22.16 6.98
CA ASP A 223 8.51 -23.00 7.56
C ASP A 223 9.78 -22.27 8.05
N TYR A 224 9.78 -20.92 7.98
CA TYR A 224 10.89 -20.10 8.47
C TYR A 224 10.56 -19.44 9.79
N ARG A 225 11.49 -19.53 10.75
CA ARG A 225 11.33 -18.97 12.10
C ARG A 225 11.97 -17.59 12.20
N PHE A 226 11.15 -16.59 12.48
CA PHE A 226 11.53 -15.19 12.62
C PHE A 226 11.59 -14.73 14.07
N SER A 227 12.58 -13.90 14.37
CA SER A 227 12.59 -13.09 15.59
C SER A 227 11.96 -11.74 15.29
N LEU A 228 11.01 -11.34 16.12
CA LEU A 228 10.27 -10.09 16.00
C LEU A 228 10.57 -9.20 17.19
N SER A 229 11.37 -8.16 16.97
CA SER A 229 11.63 -7.14 18.00
C SER A 229 10.38 -6.29 18.29
N PRO A 230 10.33 -5.52 19.39
CA PRO A 230 9.17 -4.71 19.76
C PRO A 230 8.68 -3.77 18.66
N ARG A 231 9.56 -3.22 17.83
CA ARG A 231 9.22 -2.30 16.74
C ARG A 231 9.03 -2.98 15.39
N ALA A 232 9.38 -4.26 15.27
CA ALA A 232 9.25 -4.99 14.01
C ALA A 232 7.81 -4.94 13.48
N PHE A 233 7.68 -4.67 12.18
CA PHE A 233 6.40 -4.88 11.50
C PHE A 233 6.20 -6.38 11.26
N TYR A 234 4.98 -6.84 11.49
CA TYR A 234 4.54 -8.17 11.13
C TYR A 234 3.04 -8.12 10.83
N GLN A 235 2.58 -8.93 9.91
CA GLN A 235 1.18 -9.01 9.49
C GLN A 235 0.27 -9.36 10.67
N LEU A 236 -0.96 -8.80 10.65
CA LEU A 236 -1.88 -8.90 11.80
C LEU A 236 -2.62 -10.23 11.89
N ASN A 237 -2.69 -10.96 10.79
CA ASN A 237 -3.38 -12.24 10.66
C ASN A 237 -2.38 -13.32 10.24
N PRO A 238 -1.78 -14.07 11.19
CA PRO A 238 -0.76 -15.06 10.87
C PRO A 238 -1.23 -16.18 9.93
N GLU A 239 -2.48 -16.61 10.03
CA GLU A 239 -3.03 -17.65 9.13
C GLU A 239 -3.07 -17.18 7.69
N GLN A 240 -3.65 -16.00 7.46
CA GLN A 240 -3.72 -15.46 6.12
C GLN A 240 -2.38 -14.92 5.61
N THR A 241 -1.42 -14.67 6.49
CA THR A 241 -0.03 -14.37 6.10
C THR A 241 0.62 -15.54 5.40
N GLN A 242 0.40 -16.77 5.90
CA GLN A 242 0.84 -18.00 5.23
C GLN A 242 0.26 -18.08 3.80
N VAL A 243 -1.04 -17.80 3.66
CA VAL A 243 -1.73 -17.83 2.37
C VAL A 243 -1.20 -16.74 1.45
N LEU A 244 -1.10 -15.49 1.94
CA LEU A 244 -0.65 -14.33 1.16
C LEU A 244 0.76 -14.53 0.61
N TYR A 245 1.69 -14.90 1.47
CA TYR A 245 3.08 -15.11 1.06
C TYR A 245 3.26 -16.40 0.25
N GLY A 246 2.48 -17.45 0.53
CA GLY A 246 2.42 -18.63 -0.32
C GLY A 246 1.97 -18.30 -1.75
N GLN A 247 0.96 -17.45 -1.91
CA GLN A 247 0.53 -16.95 -3.23
C GLN A 247 1.62 -16.08 -3.90
N ALA A 248 2.32 -15.24 -3.14
CA ALA A 248 3.40 -14.43 -3.68
C ALA A 248 4.58 -15.29 -4.16
N VAL A 249 4.96 -16.32 -3.38
CA VAL A 249 6.00 -17.30 -3.76
C VAL A 249 5.62 -18.05 -5.04
N ALA A 250 4.39 -18.58 -5.10
CA ALA A 250 3.90 -19.28 -6.29
C ALA A 250 3.82 -18.37 -7.53
N ALA A 251 3.46 -17.08 -7.33
CA ALA A 251 3.34 -16.13 -8.42
C ALA A 251 4.70 -15.76 -9.04
N LEU A 252 5.77 -15.66 -8.24
CA LEU A 252 7.07 -15.22 -8.74
C LEU A 252 7.77 -16.27 -9.61
N ASP A 253 7.46 -17.56 -9.39
CA ASP A 253 7.90 -18.69 -10.22
C ASP A 253 9.42 -18.65 -10.53
N VAL A 254 10.20 -18.72 -9.47
CA VAL A 254 11.67 -18.53 -9.51
C VAL A 254 12.41 -19.86 -9.71
N THR A 255 13.66 -19.74 -10.15
CA THR A 255 14.60 -20.84 -10.32
C THR A 255 15.86 -20.65 -9.46
N GLU A 256 16.65 -21.69 -9.28
CA GLU A 256 17.92 -21.66 -8.52
C GLU A 256 18.96 -20.65 -9.07
N ASN A 257 18.81 -20.22 -10.31
CA ASN A 257 19.72 -19.27 -10.95
C ASN A 257 19.26 -17.82 -10.82
N ASP A 258 18.03 -17.57 -10.33
CA ASP A 258 17.46 -16.24 -10.29
C ASP A 258 18.06 -15.38 -9.16
N HIS A 259 18.23 -14.11 -9.44
CA HIS A 259 18.53 -13.06 -8.47
C HIS A 259 17.27 -12.27 -8.16
N ILE A 260 16.88 -12.18 -6.86
CA ILE A 260 15.67 -11.51 -6.43
C ILE A 260 15.99 -10.19 -5.73
N ILE A 261 15.15 -9.19 -5.97
CA ILE A 261 15.03 -7.99 -5.15
C ILE A 261 13.70 -8.04 -4.38
N ASP A 262 13.77 -7.92 -3.04
CA ASP A 262 12.64 -7.74 -2.13
C ASP A 262 12.60 -6.28 -1.68
N ALA A 263 11.76 -5.47 -2.32
CA ALA A 263 11.57 -4.08 -1.96
C ALA A 263 10.46 -3.94 -0.92
N TYR A 264 10.73 -3.19 0.14
CA TYR A 264 9.92 -3.11 1.37
C TYR A 264 10.00 -4.40 2.21
N CYS A 265 11.18 -5.01 2.31
CA CYS A 265 11.38 -6.34 2.87
C CYS A 265 11.07 -6.46 4.38
N GLY A 266 10.94 -5.35 5.12
CA GLY A 266 10.75 -5.38 6.56
C GLY A 266 11.83 -6.21 7.27
N VAL A 267 11.42 -7.19 8.05
CA VAL A 267 12.33 -8.13 8.74
C VAL A 267 12.81 -9.29 7.85
N GLY A 268 12.59 -9.19 6.53
CA GLY A 268 13.01 -10.16 5.53
C GLY A 268 12.01 -11.29 5.26
N THR A 269 10.81 -11.22 5.79
CA THR A 269 9.83 -12.34 5.79
C THR A 269 9.59 -12.90 4.38
N THR A 270 9.37 -12.04 3.40
CA THR A 270 9.09 -12.46 2.02
C THR A 270 10.34 -12.97 1.32
N GLY A 271 11.46 -12.25 1.46
CA GLY A 271 12.75 -12.63 0.85
C GLY A 271 13.24 -14.00 1.30
N PHE A 272 13.06 -14.36 2.59
CA PHE A 272 13.48 -15.66 3.10
C PHE A 272 12.69 -16.83 2.51
N ALA A 273 11.43 -16.62 2.14
CA ALA A 273 10.61 -17.64 1.47
C ALA A 273 11.20 -18.10 0.11
N PHE A 274 12.17 -17.36 -0.39
CA PHE A 274 12.89 -17.67 -1.63
C PHE A 274 14.36 -18.04 -1.43
N ALA A 275 14.95 -17.73 -0.26
CA ALA A 275 16.40 -17.78 -0.09
C ALA A 275 17.03 -19.15 -0.36
N ASP A 276 16.32 -20.24 -0.09
CA ASP A 276 16.74 -21.61 -0.39
C ASP A 276 16.46 -22.09 -1.83
N LYS A 277 15.76 -21.26 -2.63
CA LYS A 277 15.28 -21.60 -3.99
C LYS A 277 15.95 -20.80 -5.09
N VAL A 278 16.78 -19.84 -4.72
CA VAL A 278 17.35 -18.86 -5.68
C VAL A 278 18.83 -18.64 -5.43
N LYS A 279 19.50 -18.05 -6.41
CA LYS A 279 20.93 -17.74 -6.33
C LYS A 279 21.23 -16.66 -5.30
N SER A 280 20.40 -15.60 -5.23
CA SER A 280 20.55 -14.59 -4.19
C SER A 280 19.28 -13.78 -3.99
N VAL A 281 19.14 -13.24 -2.78
CA VAL A 281 18.09 -12.28 -2.40
C VAL A 281 18.74 -11.00 -1.89
N ARG A 282 18.33 -9.84 -2.44
CA ARG A 282 18.67 -8.53 -1.90
C ARG A 282 17.41 -7.83 -1.42
N GLY A 283 17.35 -7.49 -0.13
CA GLY A 283 16.23 -6.80 0.49
C GLY A 283 16.56 -5.37 0.91
N MET A 284 15.59 -4.45 0.81
CA MET A 284 15.71 -3.12 1.37
C MET A 284 14.44 -2.67 2.07
N ASP A 285 14.62 -1.87 3.11
CA ASP A 285 13.57 -1.15 3.82
C ASP A 285 14.09 0.18 4.36
N ILE A 286 13.21 1.16 4.51
CA ILE A 286 13.58 2.47 5.05
C ILE A 286 13.85 2.44 6.56
N ILE A 287 13.43 1.38 7.26
CA ILE A 287 13.51 1.24 8.72
C ILE A 287 14.79 0.48 9.09
N PRO A 288 15.82 1.15 9.68
CA PRO A 288 17.10 0.52 9.99
C PRO A 288 16.97 -0.66 10.97
N GLU A 289 16.05 -0.59 11.93
CA GLU A 289 15.79 -1.65 12.90
C GLU A 289 15.22 -2.91 12.23
N ALA A 290 14.33 -2.75 11.24
CA ALA A 290 13.79 -3.86 10.46
C ALA A 290 14.91 -4.56 9.68
N ILE A 291 15.82 -3.81 9.07
CA ILE A 291 17.00 -4.34 8.37
C ILE A 291 17.97 -5.04 9.34
N ALA A 292 18.14 -4.51 10.56
CA ALA A 292 18.94 -5.20 11.59
C ALA A 292 18.32 -6.54 11.98
N ASP A 293 16.99 -6.60 12.12
CA ASP A 293 16.26 -7.84 12.38
C ASP A 293 16.36 -8.81 11.18
N ALA A 294 16.24 -8.33 9.94
CA ALA A 294 16.41 -9.14 8.73
C ALA A 294 17.80 -9.81 8.69
N LYS A 295 18.87 -9.07 8.99
CA LYS A 295 20.24 -9.60 9.05
C LYS A 295 20.41 -10.65 10.14
N LYS A 296 19.84 -10.42 11.33
CA LYS A 296 19.87 -11.40 12.43
C LYS A 296 19.10 -12.68 12.06
N ASN A 297 17.94 -12.54 11.43
CA ASN A 297 17.12 -13.64 10.97
C ASN A 297 17.87 -14.46 9.90
N ALA A 298 18.49 -13.81 8.91
CA ALA A 298 19.32 -14.46 7.90
C ALA A 298 20.43 -15.30 8.53
N GLN A 299 21.18 -14.72 9.47
CA GLN A 299 22.26 -15.41 10.18
C GLN A 299 21.75 -16.63 10.97
N ARG A 300 20.60 -16.49 11.68
CA ARG A 300 20.01 -17.59 12.45
C ARG A 300 19.55 -18.74 11.57
N MET A 301 19.08 -18.44 10.35
CA MET A 301 18.62 -19.44 9.38
C MET A 301 19.73 -19.98 8.49
N GLY A 302 20.97 -19.46 8.61
CA GLY A 302 22.13 -19.92 7.83
C GLY A 302 22.08 -19.50 6.35
N PHE A 303 21.40 -18.39 6.01
CA PHE A 303 21.33 -17.89 4.65
C PHE A 303 22.51 -16.96 4.32
N ASP A 304 23.49 -17.48 3.60
CA ASP A 304 24.68 -16.72 3.16
C ASP A 304 24.44 -15.96 1.84
N ASN A 305 23.38 -16.30 1.11
CA ASN A 305 23.03 -15.72 -0.17
C ASN A 305 22.08 -14.52 -0.08
N THR A 306 21.89 -13.97 1.13
CA THR A 306 21.02 -12.82 1.36
C THR A 306 21.80 -11.55 1.70
N HIS A 307 21.32 -10.41 1.22
CA HIS A 307 21.90 -9.09 1.53
C HIS A 307 20.81 -8.07 1.84
N TYR A 308 20.93 -7.36 2.95
CA TYR A 308 19.93 -6.38 3.40
C TYR A 308 20.54 -4.99 3.61
N GLU A 309 19.88 -3.95 3.07
CA GLU A 309 20.35 -2.56 3.15
C GLU A 309 19.20 -1.60 3.55
N ALA A 310 19.48 -0.69 4.50
CA ALA A 310 18.51 0.34 4.90
C ALA A 310 18.54 1.51 3.91
N GLY A 311 17.39 1.86 3.36
CA GLY A 311 17.25 2.97 2.42
C GLY A 311 16.00 2.84 1.55
N ARG A 312 15.80 3.83 0.69
CA ARG A 312 14.68 3.89 -0.24
C ARG A 312 14.93 3.02 -1.46
N ALA A 313 13.91 2.27 -1.90
CA ALA A 313 14.03 1.35 -3.04
C ALA A 313 14.45 2.07 -4.33
N GLU A 314 13.92 3.28 -4.57
CA GLU A 314 14.26 4.12 -5.72
C GLU A 314 15.72 4.64 -5.72
N GLU A 315 16.45 4.52 -4.60
CA GLU A 315 17.86 4.88 -4.46
C GLU A 315 18.76 3.64 -4.45
N ILE A 316 18.35 2.61 -3.73
CA ILE A 316 19.11 1.37 -3.52
C ILE A 316 19.16 0.51 -4.79
N ILE A 317 18.03 0.33 -5.49
CA ILE A 317 17.99 -0.47 -6.72
C ILE A 317 18.94 0.08 -7.79
N PRO A 318 18.94 1.39 -8.14
CA PRO A 318 19.91 1.94 -9.08
C PRO A 318 21.37 1.78 -8.63
N LYS A 319 21.66 1.87 -7.34
CA LYS A 319 22.98 1.63 -6.76
C LYS A 319 23.44 0.20 -7.06
N TRP A 320 22.62 -0.80 -6.72
CA TRP A 320 22.95 -2.20 -6.95
C TRP A 320 23.15 -2.53 -8.42
N TYR A 321 22.34 -1.93 -9.32
CA TYR A 321 22.54 -2.10 -10.76
C TYR A 321 23.86 -1.48 -11.25
N LYS A 322 24.31 -0.35 -10.68
CA LYS A 322 25.64 0.24 -10.97
C LYS A 322 26.77 -0.66 -10.47
N GLU A 323 26.58 -1.35 -9.35
CA GLU A 323 27.51 -2.33 -8.78
C GLU A 323 27.56 -3.65 -9.57
N GLY A 324 26.73 -3.79 -10.61
CA GLY A 324 26.70 -4.98 -11.47
C GLY A 324 25.65 -6.02 -11.09
N TYR A 325 24.88 -5.82 -10.00
CA TYR A 325 23.77 -6.73 -9.68
C TYR A 325 22.63 -6.60 -10.68
N ARG A 326 22.11 -7.74 -11.14
CA ARG A 326 20.97 -7.79 -12.08
C ARG A 326 19.91 -8.69 -11.47
N ALA A 327 18.73 -8.14 -11.26
CA ALA A 327 17.61 -8.89 -10.72
C ALA A 327 16.81 -9.51 -11.88
N ASP A 328 16.55 -10.82 -11.77
CA ASP A 328 15.64 -11.56 -12.63
C ASP A 328 14.20 -11.37 -12.16
N ALA A 329 14.02 -11.23 -10.85
CA ALA A 329 12.72 -11.08 -10.23
C ALA A 329 12.68 -9.96 -9.19
N LEU A 330 11.52 -9.30 -9.10
CA LEU A 330 11.24 -8.24 -8.13
C LEU A 330 9.95 -8.54 -7.38
N ILE A 331 10.00 -8.45 -6.06
CA ILE A 331 8.80 -8.42 -5.22
C ILE A 331 8.67 -7.05 -4.55
N VAL A 332 7.46 -6.52 -4.52
CA VAL A 332 7.13 -5.26 -3.86
C VAL A 332 5.90 -5.43 -2.96
N ASP A 333 5.98 -4.93 -1.72
CA ASP A 333 4.87 -4.84 -0.76
C ASP A 333 4.79 -3.41 -0.21
N PRO A 334 4.40 -2.42 -1.03
CA PRO A 334 4.43 -1.02 -0.65
C PRO A 334 3.34 -0.67 0.39
N PRO A 335 3.50 0.46 1.11
CA PRO A 335 2.46 0.99 1.97
C PRO A 335 1.20 1.37 1.18
N ARG A 336 0.12 1.76 1.88
CA ARG A 336 -1.18 2.11 1.29
C ARG A 336 -1.16 3.18 0.20
N THR A 337 -0.11 3.96 0.14
CA THR A 337 0.10 4.99 -0.89
C THR A 337 0.48 4.40 -2.25
N GLY A 338 0.79 3.10 -2.30
CA GLY A 338 1.32 2.43 -3.48
C GLY A 338 2.79 2.75 -3.72
N LEU A 339 3.26 2.44 -4.92
CA LEU A 339 4.63 2.74 -5.34
C LEU A 339 4.81 4.26 -5.56
N ASP A 340 5.97 4.76 -5.16
CA ASP A 340 6.41 6.11 -5.50
C ASP A 340 6.71 6.22 -7.00
N ASP A 341 6.51 7.39 -7.58
CA ASP A 341 6.74 7.62 -9.01
C ASP A 341 8.19 7.33 -9.43
N LYS A 342 9.18 7.65 -8.58
CA LYS A 342 10.61 7.38 -8.86
C LYS A 342 10.90 5.89 -8.86
N LEU A 343 10.25 5.12 -7.96
CA LEU A 343 10.39 3.67 -7.95
C LEU A 343 9.72 3.05 -9.17
N LEU A 344 8.53 3.51 -9.57
CA LEU A 344 7.89 3.09 -10.82
C LEU A 344 8.81 3.35 -12.02
N ASP A 345 9.39 4.53 -12.13
CA ASP A 345 10.33 4.88 -13.21
C ASP A 345 11.60 4.00 -13.15
N THR A 346 12.07 3.65 -11.96
CA THR A 346 13.18 2.71 -11.74
C THR A 346 12.83 1.31 -12.25
N ILE A 347 11.65 0.80 -11.91
CA ILE A 347 11.16 -0.51 -12.39
C ILE A 347 11.03 -0.51 -13.91
N LEU A 348 10.44 0.54 -14.49
CA LEU A 348 10.29 0.69 -15.94
C LEU A 348 11.64 0.80 -16.67
N LYS A 349 12.68 1.29 -16.01
CA LYS A 349 14.04 1.39 -16.55
C LYS A 349 14.77 0.05 -16.56
N TYR A 350 14.73 -0.68 -15.45
CA TYR A 350 15.52 -1.90 -15.27
C TYR A 350 14.78 -3.17 -15.68
N GLN A 351 13.46 -3.18 -15.60
CA GLN A 351 12.56 -4.20 -16.14
C GLN A 351 12.96 -5.64 -15.76
N PRO A 352 12.97 -6.03 -14.46
CA PRO A 352 13.12 -7.43 -14.09
C PRO A 352 12.13 -8.31 -14.87
N ALA A 353 12.55 -9.52 -15.26
CA ALA A 353 11.72 -10.39 -16.11
C ALA A 353 10.42 -10.82 -15.42
N LYS A 354 10.49 -11.02 -14.09
CA LYS A 354 9.36 -11.45 -13.25
C LYS A 354 9.08 -10.40 -12.18
N MET A 355 7.83 -10.16 -11.88
CA MET A 355 7.45 -9.24 -10.80
C MET A 355 6.21 -9.72 -10.07
N VAL A 356 6.23 -9.61 -8.75
CA VAL A 356 5.06 -9.76 -7.89
C VAL A 356 4.80 -8.46 -7.15
N TYR A 357 3.56 -7.99 -7.22
CA TYR A 357 3.09 -6.84 -6.46
C TYR A 357 2.08 -7.30 -5.41
N VAL A 358 2.45 -7.22 -4.14
CA VAL A 358 1.53 -7.37 -3.00
C VAL A 358 0.96 -6.01 -2.66
N SER A 359 -0.36 -5.89 -2.52
CA SER A 359 -1.01 -4.58 -2.31
C SER A 359 -2.11 -4.63 -1.28
N CYS A 360 -2.08 -3.70 -0.34
CA CYS A 360 -3.13 -3.48 0.66
C CYS A 360 -4.16 -2.41 0.25
N ASN A 361 -4.12 -1.91 -1.00
CA ASN A 361 -5.02 -0.86 -1.49
C ASN A 361 -5.27 -1.01 -2.99
N THR A 362 -6.44 -1.49 -3.35
CA THR A 362 -6.84 -1.75 -4.75
C THR A 362 -6.79 -0.51 -5.65
N ALA A 363 -7.04 0.68 -5.09
CA ALA A 363 -7.04 1.93 -5.88
C ALA A 363 -5.61 2.36 -6.26
N THR A 364 -4.65 2.27 -5.33
CA THR A 364 -3.24 2.56 -5.65
C THR A 364 -2.63 1.48 -6.51
N LEU A 365 -2.97 0.22 -6.29
CA LEU A 365 -2.60 -0.87 -7.19
C LEU A 365 -3.04 -0.60 -8.63
N ALA A 366 -4.32 -0.32 -8.85
CA ALA A 366 -4.84 -0.04 -10.20
C ALA A 366 -4.19 1.20 -10.84
N ARG A 367 -3.86 2.25 -10.05
CA ARG A 367 -3.10 3.41 -10.49
C ARG A 367 -1.70 3.02 -10.97
N ASP A 368 -0.99 2.24 -10.19
CA ASP A 368 0.39 1.85 -10.48
C ASP A 368 0.46 0.90 -11.69
N LEU A 369 -0.54 0.02 -11.83
CA LEU A 369 -0.70 -0.84 -12.99
C LEU A 369 -0.87 -0.05 -14.31
N VAL A 370 -1.38 1.21 -14.29
CA VAL A 370 -1.41 2.06 -15.51
C VAL A 370 -0.02 2.28 -16.08
N LYS A 371 1.00 2.45 -15.23
CA LYS A 371 2.39 2.58 -15.68
C LYS A 371 3.02 1.21 -15.97
N LEU A 372 2.85 0.25 -15.07
CA LEU A 372 3.47 -1.07 -15.18
C LEU A 372 2.96 -1.85 -16.39
N SER A 373 1.67 -1.79 -16.71
CA SER A 373 1.08 -2.49 -17.85
C SER A 373 1.55 -2.00 -19.23
N LYS A 374 2.40 -0.97 -19.29
CA LYS A 374 3.08 -0.56 -20.53
C LYS A 374 4.21 -1.52 -20.93
N VAL A 375 4.84 -2.17 -19.95
CA VAL A 375 6.01 -3.05 -20.14
C VAL A 375 5.82 -4.45 -19.53
N TYR A 376 4.78 -4.65 -18.73
CA TYR A 376 4.47 -5.93 -18.11
C TYR A 376 3.07 -6.42 -18.53
N ASP A 377 2.96 -7.71 -18.72
CA ASP A 377 1.68 -8.40 -18.80
C ASP A 377 1.22 -8.78 -17.40
N VAL A 378 -0.04 -8.47 -17.09
CA VAL A 378 -0.70 -8.87 -15.84
C VAL A 378 -1.38 -10.20 -16.08
N HIS A 379 -0.88 -11.27 -15.45
CA HIS A 379 -1.43 -12.62 -15.65
C HIS A 379 -2.69 -12.83 -14.82
N TYR A 380 -2.61 -12.52 -13.52
CA TYR A 380 -3.76 -12.61 -12.62
C TYR A 380 -3.59 -11.71 -11.39
N ILE A 381 -4.71 -11.47 -10.75
CA ILE A 381 -4.82 -10.80 -9.45
C ILE A 381 -5.50 -11.76 -8.49
N GLN A 382 -4.78 -12.23 -7.46
CA GLN A 382 -5.29 -13.09 -6.40
C GLN A 382 -5.46 -12.29 -5.13
N SER A 383 -6.69 -12.09 -4.69
CA SER A 383 -6.94 -11.45 -3.40
C SER A 383 -6.97 -12.44 -2.23
N VAL A 384 -6.56 -11.96 -1.06
CA VAL A 384 -6.52 -12.69 0.20
C VAL A 384 -7.23 -11.89 1.27
N ASP A 385 -8.14 -12.50 2.00
CA ASP A 385 -8.87 -11.84 3.07
C ASP A 385 -8.05 -11.77 4.37
N MET A 386 -7.04 -10.90 4.36
CA MET A 386 -6.21 -10.63 5.55
C MET A 386 -6.99 -10.03 6.72
N PHE A 387 -8.11 -9.38 6.43
CA PHE A 387 -8.90 -8.63 7.42
C PHE A 387 -10.40 -8.92 7.27
N PRO A 388 -10.87 -10.12 7.64
CA PRO A 388 -12.29 -10.45 7.70
C PRO A 388 -13.12 -9.37 8.40
N HIS A 389 -14.35 -9.18 7.95
CA HIS A 389 -15.30 -8.17 8.45
C HIS A 389 -14.94 -6.71 8.18
N THR A 390 -13.82 -6.45 7.50
CA THR A 390 -13.42 -5.09 7.09
C THR A 390 -13.48 -4.94 5.57
N ALA A 391 -13.65 -3.71 5.08
CA ALA A 391 -13.61 -3.40 3.65
C ALA A 391 -12.17 -3.35 3.06
N ARG A 392 -11.19 -3.87 3.77
CA ARG A 392 -9.80 -3.93 3.31
C ARG A 392 -9.57 -5.17 2.48
N THR A 393 -8.81 -5.02 1.41
CA THR A 393 -8.46 -6.10 0.48
C THR A 393 -6.95 -6.09 0.29
N GLU A 394 -6.34 -7.26 0.50
CA GLU A 394 -4.95 -7.53 0.10
C GLU A 394 -4.98 -8.31 -1.20
N ALA A 395 -4.04 -8.03 -2.10
CA ALA A 395 -3.98 -8.69 -3.39
C ALA A 395 -2.54 -8.97 -3.82
N VAL A 396 -2.30 -10.12 -4.41
CA VAL A 396 -1.06 -10.52 -5.06
C VAL A 396 -1.29 -10.45 -6.57
N VAL A 397 -0.43 -9.71 -7.27
CA VAL A 397 -0.48 -9.58 -8.73
C VAL A 397 0.77 -10.22 -9.32
N LYS A 398 0.55 -11.16 -10.24
CA LYS A 398 1.63 -11.75 -11.05
C LYS A 398 1.83 -10.94 -12.32
N LEU A 399 3.06 -10.46 -12.53
CA LEU A 399 3.46 -9.74 -13.72
C LEU A 399 4.70 -10.39 -14.36
N SER A 400 4.75 -10.41 -15.68
CA SER A 400 5.97 -10.74 -16.43
C SER A 400 6.27 -9.66 -17.45
N LYS A 401 7.55 -9.42 -17.70
CA LYS A 401 7.99 -8.50 -18.73
C LYS A 401 7.43 -8.96 -20.09
N ARG A 402 6.83 -8.02 -20.82
CA ARG A 402 6.36 -8.29 -22.18
C ARG A 402 7.51 -8.69 -23.08
N ASP A 403 7.33 -9.78 -23.78
CA ASP A 403 8.21 -10.15 -24.88
C ASP A 403 7.82 -9.30 -26.10
N ILE A 404 8.57 -8.21 -26.32
CA ILE A 404 8.35 -7.29 -27.46
C ILE A 404 8.85 -7.92 -28.77
N ASN A 405 9.37 -9.15 -28.73
CA ASN A 405 9.89 -9.85 -29.90
C ASN A 405 8.83 -10.47 -30.80
N HIS A 406 7.55 -10.15 -30.65
CA HIS A 406 6.62 -10.34 -31.75
C HIS A 406 6.89 -9.25 -32.80
N HIS A 407 7.79 -9.53 -33.72
CA HIS A 407 7.77 -8.88 -35.02
C HIS A 407 6.39 -9.17 -35.62
N ILE A 408 5.53 -8.18 -35.68
CA ILE A 408 4.40 -8.21 -36.61
C ILE A 408 5.07 -7.98 -37.95
N ASP A 409 5.31 -9.05 -38.68
CA ASP A 409 5.65 -8.97 -40.12
C ASP A 409 4.36 -8.44 -40.78
N LEU A 410 4.29 -7.13 -40.93
CA LEU A 410 3.31 -6.48 -41.80
C LEU A 410 3.82 -6.68 -43.23
N GLU A 411 3.29 -7.66 -43.94
CA GLU A 411 3.36 -7.66 -45.38
C GLU A 411 2.53 -6.47 -45.90
N ILE A 412 3.21 -5.36 -46.10
CA ILE A 412 2.63 -4.18 -46.73
C ILE A 412 2.79 -4.39 -48.24
N ASN A 413 1.71 -4.74 -48.93
CA ASN A 413 1.70 -4.75 -50.38
C ASN A 413 1.79 -3.30 -50.90
N GLU A 414 2.44 -3.10 -52.08
CA GLU A 414 2.59 -1.77 -52.68
C GLU A 414 1.26 -1.04 -52.94
N ASP A 415 0.14 -1.78 -53.01
CA ASP A 415 -1.18 -1.19 -53.17
C ASP A 415 -1.74 -0.62 -51.87
N ASP A 416 -1.34 -1.10 -50.68
CA ASP A 416 -1.73 -0.60 -49.38
C ASP A 416 -1.04 0.75 -49.06
N LEU A 417 0.06 1.08 -49.75
CA LEU A 417 0.77 2.34 -49.57
C LEU A 417 0.13 3.52 -50.32
N LYS A 418 -0.79 3.26 -51.25
CA LYS A 418 -1.43 4.32 -52.07
C LYS A 418 -2.56 5.01 -51.33
N ASP A 419 -3.13 4.43 -50.27
CA ASP A 419 -4.25 4.97 -49.50
C ASP A 419 -3.89 5.52 -48.12
N ILE A 420 -2.63 5.46 -47.70
CA ILE A 420 -2.19 6.01 -46.41
C ILE A 420 -1.58 7.40 -46.61
N SER A 421 -2.41 8.38 -46.85
CA SER A 421 -2.06 9.78 -46.54
C SER A 421 -2.15 9.97 -45.02
N VAL A 422 -1.12 9.58 -44.30
CA VAL A 422 -0.98 9.93 -42.87
C VAL A 422 -0.65 11.43 -42.82
N GLN A 423 -1.68 12.26 -42.77
CA GLN A 423 -1.52 13.65 -42.33
C GLN A 423 -1.10 13.64 -40.87
N LYS A 424 0.20 13.67 -40.63
CA LYS A 424 0.79 13.82 -39.31
C LYS A 424 0.55 15.27 -38.89
N GLU A 425 -0.57 15.53 -38.19
CA GLU A 425 -0.82 16.88 -37.65
C GLU A 425 0.30 17.25 -36.67
N ALA A 426 1.07 18.28 -37.00
CA ALA A 426 2.09 18.80 -36.11
C ALA A 426 1.47 19.33 -34.82
N THR A 427 2.09 19.00 -33.71
CA THR A 427 1.66 19.48 -32.37
C THR A 427 1.98 20.97 -32.22
N TYR A 428 1.27 21.63 -31.30
CA TYR A 428 1.55 23.03 -30.97
C TYR A 428 2.99 23.27 -30.50
N SER A 429 3.63 22.29 -29.88
CA SER A 429 5.03 22.37 -29.46
C SER A 429 5.96 22.36 -30.65
N GLU A 430 5.78 21.45 -31.59
CA GLU A 430 6.59 21.35 -32.80
C GLU A 430 6.51 22.63 -33.65
N ILE A 431 5.33 23.20 -33.78
CA ILE A 431 5.15 24.49 -34.48
C ILE A 431 5.87 25.65 -33.77
N LYS A 432 5.83 25.71 -32.43
CA LYS A 432 6.56 26.71 -31.65
C LYS A 432 8.06 26.59 -31.80
N ASP A 433 8.55 25.38 -31.74
CA ASP A 433 9.99 25.07 -31.83
C ASP A 433 10.52 25.38 -33.25
N TYR A 434 9.76 25.06 -34.29
CA TYR A 434 10.11 25.40 -35.65
C TYR A 434 10.18 26.92 -35.86
N VAL A 435 9.12 27.65 -35.43
CA VAL A 435 9.07 29.11 -35.56
C VAL A 435 10.21 29.78 -34.79
N PHE A 436 10.52 29.26 -33.59
CA PHE A 436 11.64 29.81 -32.81
C PHE A 436 13.00 29.54 -33.46
N ARG A 437 13.24 28.33 -33.97
CA ARG A 437 14.52 27.97 -34.65
C ARG A 437 14.75 28.71 -35.93
N LYS A 438 13.71 28.92 -36.75
CA LYS A 438 13.85 29.50 -38.08
C LYS A 438 13.75 31.03 -38.10
N PHE A 439 12.89 31.63 -37.22
CA PHE A 439 12.60 33.04 -37.23
C PHE A 439 12.96 33.78 -35.94
N GLU A 440 13.47 33.07 -34.92
CA GLU A 440 13.75 33.58 -33.56
C GLU A 440 12.53 34.25 -32.89
N LEU A 441 11.31 33.88 -33.31
CA LEU A 441 10.07 34.41 -32.82
C LEU A 441 9.40 33.46 -31.82
N LYS A 442 9.00 34.00 -30.66
CA LYS A 442 8.17 33.28 -29.69
C LYS A 442 6.68 33.44 -30.04
N VAL A 443 6.02 32.34 -30.39
CA VAL A 443 4.56 32.30 -30.66
C VAL A 443 3.84 31.57 -29.52
N SER A 444 2.64 32.05 -29.20
CA SER A 444 1.80 31.42 -28.16
C SER A 444 0.87 30.37 -28.80
N THR A 445 0.33 29.45 -27.96
CA THR A 445 -0.72 28.52 -28.39
C THR A 445 -1.92 29.24 -28.98
N LEU A 446 -2.27 30.44 -28.43
CA LEU A 446 -3.34 31.26 -28.91
C LEU A 446 -3.07 31.80 -30.33
N ASN A 447 -1.83 32.22 -30.62
CA ASN A 447 -1.45 32.67 -31.96
C ASN A 447 -1.62 31.58 -33.00
N ILE A 448 -1.16 30.32 -32.67
CA ILE A 448 -1.27 29.19 -33.57
C ILE A 448 -2.74 28.81 -33.79
N ALA A 449 -3.54 28.77 -32.71
CA ALA A 449 -4.97 28.50 -32.78
C ALA A 449 -5.73 29.54 -33.67
N GLN A 450 -5.39 30.83 -33.56
CA GLN A 450 -5.98 31.86 -34.38
C GLN A 450 -5.65 31.67 -35.87
N VAL A 451 -4.42 31.31 -36.22
CA VAL A 451 -4.01 31.07 -37.61
C VAL A 451 -4.67 29.80 -38.16
N LYS A 452 -4.66 28.68 -37.41
CA LYS A 452 -5.36 27.44 -37.80
C LYS A 452 -6.85 27.71 -38.06
N ARG A 453 -7.51 28.46 -37.18
CA ARG A 453 -8.94 28.82 -37.33
C ARG A 453 -9.21 29.65 -38.55
N LYS A 454 -8.34 30.60 -38.90
CA LYS A 454 -8.44 31.40 -40.17
C LYS A 454 -8.33 30.52 -41.41
N LEU A 455 -7.60 29.43 -41.34
CA LEU A 455 -7.38 28.47 -42.43
C LEU A 455 -8.43 27.33 -42.46
N GLY A 456 -9.40 27.33 -41.56
CA GLY A 456 -10.45 26.32 -41.50
C GLY A 456 -9.95 24.94 -40.97
N ILE A 457 -8.77 24.90 -40.36
CA ILE A 457 -8.24 23.67 -39.73
C ILE A 457 -8.99 23.44 -38.43
N ILE A 458 -9.67 22.28 -38.31
CA ILE A 458 -10.54 21.93 -37.17
C ILE A 458 -9.68 21.75 -35.90
N GLU A 459 -10.01 22.50 -34.84
CA GLU A 459 -9.46 22.33 -33.50
C GLU A 459 -10.43 21.56 -32.64
N ARG A 460 -9.88 20.75 -31.68
CA ARG A 460 -10.69 20.13 -30.62
C ARG A 460 -11.37 21.24 -29.81
N GLU A 461 -12.69 21.14 -29.58
CA GLU A 461 -13.42 22.05 -28.71
C GLU A 461 -12.83 22.06 -27.30
N ASN A 462 -12.50 23.26 -26.81
CA ASN A 462 -12.06 23.43 -25.43
C ASN A 462 -13.26 23.36 -24.49
N TYR A 463 -13.24 22.38 -23.56
CA TYR A 463 -14.26 22.22 -22.52
C TYR A 463 -14.32 23.34 -21.47
N ASN A 464 -13.40 24.28 -21.47
CA ASN A 464 -13.37 25.41 -20.54
C ASN A 464 -13.75 26.72 -21.26
N HIS A 465 -15.05 27.01 -21.36
CA HIS A 465 -15.52 28.30 -21.73
C HIS A 465 -15.33 29.31 -20.59
N SER A 466 -14.64 30.44 -20.88
CA SER A 466 -14.51 31.54 -19.93
C SER A 466 -15.90 32.13 -19.63
N LYS A 467 -16.25 32.32 -18.36
CA LYS A 467 -17.51 32.88 -17.88
C LYS A 467 -17.60 34.43 -18.04
N LYS A 468 -16.68 35.07 -18.77
CA LYS A 468 -16.74 36.54 -19.03
C LYS A 468 -17.13 36.79 -20.47
N GLU A 469 -18.35 37.22 -20.69
CA GLU A 469 -18.79 37.87 -21.91
C GLU A 469 -17.97 39.16 -22.12
N ASN A 470 -17.36 39.32 -23.32
CA ASN A 470 -16.55 40.45 -23.75
C ASN A 470 -15.07 40.51 -23.29
N GLN A 471 -14.27 39.48 -23.54
CA GLN A 471 -12.82 39.63 -23.60
C GLN A 471 -12.38 39.99 -25.05
N ARG A 472 -11.79 41.17 -25.26
CA ARG A 472 -11.05 41.49 -26.50
C ARG A 472 -9.81 40.60 -26.55
N VAL A 473 -9.84 39.59 -27.39
CA VAL A 473 -8.67 38.70 -27.64
C VAL A 473 -7.80 39.43 -28.68
N PRO A 474 -6.52 39.75 -28.37
CA PRO A 474 -5.62 40.38 -29.35
C PRO A 474 -5.42 39.48 -30.57
N ASN A 475 -5.50 40.05 -31.77
CA ASN A 475 -5.21 39.31 -33.00
C ASN A 475 -3.73 38.91 -33.09
N CYS A 476 -3.43 37.79 -33.79
CA CYS A 476 -2.07 37.39 -34.04
C CYS A 476 -1.31 38.48 -34.82
N PRO A 477 -0.14 38.93 -34.34
CA PRO A 477 0.65 39.94 -35.08
C PRO A 477 1.08 39.41 -36.45
N PRO A 478 1.05 40.25 -37.52
CA PRO A 478 1.32 39.79 -38.91
C PRO A 478 2.64 39.01 -39.09
N LYS A 479 3.73 39.42 -38.43
CA LYS A 479 5.02 38.72 -38.48
C LYS A 479 4.97 37.32 -37.87
N LYS A 480 4.20 37.13 -36.79
CA LYS A 480 4.01 35.83 -36.17
C LYS A 480 3.04 34.95 -36.96
N GLU A 481 2.04 35.54 -37.57
CA GLU A 481 1.10 34.88 -38.48
C GLU A 481 1.84 34.28 -39.66
N GLN A 482 2.72 35.03 -40.32
CA GLN A 482 3.51 34.56 -41.44
C GLN A 482 4.46 33.44 -41.06
N ALA A 483 5.11 33.52 -39.89
CA ALA A 483 5.99 32.48 -39.39
C ALA A 483 5.24 31.17 -39.02
N ILE A 484 4.00 31.29 -38.56
CA ILE A 484 3.13 30.14 -38.29
C ILE A 484 2.65 29.50 -39.60
N LEU A 485 2.30 30.32 -40.61
CA LEU A 485 1.95 29.79 -41.93
C LEU A 485 3.07 29.00 -42.56
N ASP A 486 4.30 29.52 -42.50
CA ASP A 486 5.51 28.79 -42.97
C ASP A 486 5.74 27.47 -42.22
N ALA A 487 5.49 27.47 -40.91
CA ALA A 487 5.57 26.22 -40.12
C ALA A 487 4.48 25.22 -40.52
N LEU A 488 3.23 25.67 -40.73
CA LEU A 488 2.13 24.78 -41.13
C LEU A 488 2.36 24.18 -42.51
N SER A 489 2.92 24.97 -43.46
CA SER A 489 3.32 24.48 -44.78
C SER A 489 4.50 23.47 -44.67
N TRP A 490 5.51 23.77 -43.85
CA TRP A 490 6.62 22.83 -43.59
C TRP A 490 6.16 21.48 -43.07
N PHE A 491 5.16 21.47 -42.22
CA PHE A 491 4.57 20.23 -41.68
C PHE A 491 3.49 19.62 -42.56
N GLY A 492 3.29 20.14 -43.78
CA GLY A 492 2.31 19.61 -44.75
C GLY A 492 0.85 19.78 -44.31
N MET A 493 0.56 20.72 -43.39
CA MET A 493 -0.81 20.97 -42.88
C MET A 493 -1.60 21.97 -43.75
N ILE A 494 -0.93 22.70 -44.66
CA ILE A 494 -1.46 23.58 -45.71
C ILE A 494 -0.58 23.47 -46.95
N GLU A 495 -1.14 23.78 -48.13
CA GLU A 495 -0.43 23.86 -49.40
C GLU A 495 0.56 25.03 -49.46
#